data_752b31c7348e5da8db0c43b176ecd850
#
_entry.id   752b31c7348e5da8db0c43b176ecd850
#
_cell.length_a   1.000
_cell.length_b   1.000
_cell.length_c   1.000
_cell.angle_alpha   90.00
_cell.angle_beta   90.00
_cell.angle_gamma   90.00
#
_symmetry.space_group_name_H-M   'P 1'
#
loop_
_entity.id
_entity.type
_entity.pdbx_description
1 polymer ?
#
loop_
_entity_poly.entity_id
_entity_poly.type
_entity_poly.pdbx_seq_one_letter_code
_entity_poly.pdbx_strand_id
1 'polypeptide(L)'
;MKLYSERFSLPIFPRRLIAIAAFALCSGYTHAADPFTVKDIRVEGIQRTEAGTVFSYLPVRVGETFTDEKGAAAIKALYATGFFKDVRIEVEGDVLVVFLEERPAIASVEFTGTKEFDKDQLTKALKEIGVGESRIYDKALVDRAEQELKRQYLSRGLYSAQITTTVTPLERNRVAVTFAVEEGDVARIKNINIIGNKAFSEKELISILSLRTPGWFTWYSKADQYLSLIHI
;
A
#
# COMPACT_ATOMS: atom_id res chain seq x y z
N MET A 1 -23.75 -67.43 47.43
CA MET A 1 -23.13 -67.26 46.10
C MET A 1 -22.53 -65.88 46.03
N LYS A 2 -21.22 -65.75 46.36
CA LYS A 2 -20.50 -64.46 46.46
C LYS A 2 -19.78 -64.22 45.15
N LEU A 3 -20.15 -63.16 44.40
CA LEU A 3 -19.44 -62.67 43.21
C LEU A 3 -18.33 -61.72 43.67
N TYR A 4 -17.10 -62.12 43.41
CA TYR A 4 -15.88 -61.35 43.63
C TYR A 4 -15.74 -60.37 42.45
N SER A 5 -15.78 -59.06 42.69
CA SER A 5 -15.42 -58.07 41.67
C SER A 5 -13.99 -57.61 41.91
N GLU A 6 -13.09 -58.12 41.09
CA GLU A 6 -11.71 -57.60 41.02
C GLU A 6 -11.69 -56.23 40.34
N ARG A 7 -11.29 -55.21 41.10
CA ARG A 7 -10.99 -53.92 40.57
C ARG A 7 -9.55 -53.91 40.00
N PHE A 8 -9.43 -53.90 38.69
CA PHE A 8 -8.19 -53.60 38.03
C PHE A 8 -7.82 -52.15 38.27
N SER A 9 -6.83 -51.85 39.11
CA SER A 9 -6.23 -50.51 39.25
C SER A 9 -5.12 -50.35 38.21
N LEU A 10 -5.36 -49.49 37.21
CA LEU A 10 -4.32 -49.04 36.27
C LEU A 10 -3.35 -48.11 37.01
N PRO A 11 -2.03 -48.25 36.81
CA PRO A 11 -1.04 -47.39 37.44
C PRO A 11 -1.19 -45.93 36.92
N ILE A 12 -1.29 -44.99 37.84
CA ILE A 12 -1.35 -43.55 37.58
C ILE A 12 0.08 -43.15 37.14
N PHE A 13 0.34 -43.12 35.84
CA PHE A 13 1.52 -42.49 35.31
C PHE A 13 1.44 -40.95 35.51
N PRO A 14 2.50 -40.33 36.07
CA PRO A 14 2.47 -38.88 36.33
C PRO A 14 2.36 -38.13 35.00
N ARG A 15 1.28 -37.37 34.84
CA ARG A 15 0.94 -36.54 33.67
C ARG A 15 2.08 -35.65 33.19
N ARG A 16 3.07 -35.38 34.03
CA ARG A 16 4.25 -34.56 33.70
C ARG A 16 5.26 -35.24 32.78
N LEU A 17 5.38 -36.57 32.78
CA LEU A 17 6.28 -37.31 31.90
C LEU A 17 5.74 -37.45 30.47
N ILE A 18 4.41 -37.49 30.29
CA ILE A 18 3.76 -37.52 28.97
C ILE A 18 3.91 -36.17 28.24
N ALA A 19 3.87 -35.05 28.96
CA ALA A 19 4.04 -33.71 28.39
C ALA A 19 5.50 -33.48 27.87
N ILE A 20 6.52 -34.05 28.53
CA ILE A 20 7.91 -33.90 28.10
C ILE A 20 8.18 -34.78 26.87
N ALA A 21 7.59 -35.96 26.78
CA ALA A 21 7.74 -36.86 25.60
C ALA A 21 7.03 -36.28 24.35
N ALA A 22 5.87 -35.57 24.52
CA ALA A 22 5.17 -34.90 23.43
C ALA A 22 5.91 -33.66 22.89
N PHE A 23 6.65 -32.95 23.74
CA PHE A 23 7.45 -31.80 23.30
C PHE A 23 8.73 -32.17 22.54
N ALA A 24 9.31 -33.36 22.82
CA ALA A 24 10.48 -33.84 22.11
C ALA A 24 10.20 -34.37 20.69
N LEU A 25 8.94 -34.68 20.36
CA LEU A 25 8.50 -35.13 19.03
C LEU A 25 8.17 -34.02 18.05
N CYS A 26 8.09 -32.76 18.52
CA CYS A 26 7.89 -31.56 17.68
C CYS A 26 9.19 -30.86 17.27
N SER A 27 10.36 -31.46 17.48
CA SER A 27 11.62 -31.02 16.87
C SER A 27 11.55 -31.34 15.39
N GLY A 28 10.80 -30.51 14.63
CA GLY A 28 10.83 -30.57 13.16
C GLY A 28 12.28 -30.37 12.73
N TYR A 29 12.83 -31.38 12.06
CA TYR A 29 14.12 -31.29 11.39
C TYR A 29 14.01 -30.16 10.36
N THR A 30 14.52 -28.97 10.68
CA THR A 30 14.84 -27.98 9.67
C THR A 30 15.98 -28.56 8.85
N HIS A 31 15.69 -29.21 7.72
CA HIS A 31 16.69 -29.59 6.74
C HIS A 31 17.20 -28.27 6.14
N ALA A 32 18.36 -27.80 6.61
CA ALA A 32 19.20 -26.92 5.83
C ALA A 32 19.60 -27.67 4.58
N ALA A 33 19.47 -27.07 3.40
CA ALA A 33 19.91 -27.73 2.18
C ALA A 33 21.43 -27.94 2.24
N ASP A 34 21.88 -29.15 2.00
CA ASP A 34 23.32 -29.42 1.89
C ASP A 34 23.92 -28.53 0.78
N PRO A 35 25.11 -27.94 1.01
CA PRO A 35 25.77 -27.14 -0.02
C PRO A 35 26.01 -27.96 -1.29
N PHE A 36 25.55 -27.46 -2.44
CA PHE A 36 25.73 -28.11 -3.74
C PHE A 36 26.26 -27.16 -4.79
N THR A 37 26.85 -27.65 -5.86
CA THR A 37 27.32 -26.85 -6.98
C THR A 37 26.17 -26.62 -7.97
N VAL A 38 25.81 -25.34 -8.22
CA VAL A 38 24.74 -25.00 -9.15
C VAL A 38 25.14 -25.31 -10.58
N LYS A 39 24.43 -26.22 -11.24
CA LYS A 39 24.63 -26.55 -12.65
C LYS A 39 23.82 -25.69 -13.59
N ASP A 40 22.65 -25.24 -13.16
CA ASP A 40 21.77 -24.36 -13.94
C ASP A 40 20.93 -23.49 -13.02
N ILE A 41 20.48 -22.32 -13.54
CA ILE A 41 19.56 -21.42 -12.85
C ILE A 41 18.38 -21.17 -13.75
N ARG A 42 17.18 -21.59 -13.31
CA ARG A 42 15.93 -21.38 -14.01
C ARG A 42 15.14 -20.26 -13.32
N VAL A 43 14.58 -19.35 -14.12
CA VAL A 43 13.73 -18.26 -13.65
C VAL A 43 12.31 -18.48 -14.16
N GLU A 44 11.34 -18.49 -13.26
CA GLU A 44 9.94 -18.71 -13.56
C GLU A 44 9.06 -17.58 -13.02
N GLY A 45 7.90 -17.36 -13.67
CA GLY A 45 6.90 -16.38 -13.23
C GLY A 45 7.11 -14.95 -13.72
N ILE A 46 8.20 -14.65 -14.43
CA ILE A 46 8.43 -13.35 -15.08
C ILE A 46 7.54 -13.19 -16.31
N GLN A 47 7.00 -11.99 -16.49
CA GLN A 47 6.12 -11.63 -17.62
C GLN A 47 6.66 -10.42 -18.40
N ARG A 48 7.30 -9.50 -17.70
CA ARG A 48 7.79 -8.24 -18.23
C ARG A 48 9.29 -8.09 -18.05
N THR A 49 9.84 -8.57 -16.93
CA THR A 49 11.27 -8.54 -16.65
C THR A 49 11.98 -9.61 -17.45
N GLU A 50 13.12 -9.28 -18.03
CA GLU A 50 13.97 -10.24 -18.73
C GLU A 50 14.76 -11.10 -17.73
N ALA A 51 14.95 -12.38 -18.01
CA ALA A 51 15.72 -13.30 -17.15
C ALA A 51 17.15 -12.78 -16.88
N GLY A 52 17.79 -12.14 -17.87
CA GLY A 52 19.10 -11.51 -17.73
C GLY A 52 19.15 -10.42 -16.65
N THR A 53 18.07 -9.66 -16.49
CA THR A 53 17.94 -8.70 -15.40
C THR A 53 17.93 -9.40 -14.05
N VAL A 54 17.17 -10.49 -13.91
CA VAL A 54 17.12 -11.26 -12.68
C VAL A 54 18.50 -11.81 -12.33
N PHE A 55 19.21 -12.40 -13.31
CA PHE A 55 20.56 -12.92 -13.09
C PHE A 55 21.56 -11.87 -12.62
N SER A 56 21.40 -10.61 -13.03
CA SER A 56 22.29 -9.52 -12.59
C SER A 56 22.18 -9.20 -11.09
N TYR A 57 21.05 -9.50 -10.48
CA TYR A 57 20.81 -9.30 -9.06
C TYR A 57 21.09 -10.54 -8.20
N LEU A 58 21.25 -11.71 -8.80
CA LEU A 58 21.57 -12.92 -8.05
C LEU A 58 23.05 -12.94 -7.62
N PRO A 59 23.34 -13.15 -6.33
CA PRO A 59 24.71 -13.27 -5.82
C PRO A 59 25.29 -14.68 -6.04
N VAL A 60 24.64 -15.50 -6.88
CA VAL A 60 25.01 -16.89 -7.19
C VAL A 60 25.05 -17.07 -8.71
N ARG A 61 26.08 -17.77 -9.19
CA ARG A 61 26.24 -18.09 -10.60
C ARG A 61 26.33 -19.59 -10.83
N VAL A 62 26.09 -20.02 -12.06
CA VAL A 62 26.33 -21.40 -12.48
C VAL A 62 27.81 -21.76 -12.25
N GLY A 63 28.06 -22.90 -11.65
CA GLY A 63 29.38 -23.38 -11.24
C GLY A 63 29.80 -23.01 -9.82
N GLU A 64 29.04 -22.14 -9.12
CA GLU A 64 29.32 -21.79 -7.72
C GLU A 64 28.58 -22.73 -6.75
N THR A 65 29.09 -22.81 -5.52
CA THR A 65 28.42 -23.52 -4.43
C THR A 65 27.27 -22.67 -3.88
N PHE A 66 26.07 -23.26 -3.89
CA PHE A 66 24.90 -22.69 -3.23
C PHE A 66 24.88 -23.07 -1.75
N THR A 67 24.50 -22.12 -0.92
CA THR A 67 24.25 -22.28 0.52
C THR A 67 22.98 -21.54 0.90
N ASP A 68 22.37 -21.89 2.01
CA ASP A 68 21.18 -21.20 2.51
C ASP A 68 21.41 -19.69 2.71
N GLU A 69 22.63 -19.30 3.11
CA GLU A 69 23.00 -17.88 3.26
C GLU A 69 22.97 -17.14 1.91
N LYS A 70 23.50 -17.78 0.84
CA LYS A 70 23.43 -17.21 -0.51
C LYS A 70 22.00 -17.16 -1.02
N GLY A 71 21.18 -18.17 -0.69
CA GLY A 71 19.75 -18.17 -0.99
C GLY A 71 19.02 -16.99 -0.33
N ALA A 72 19.24 -16.79 0.95
CA ALA A 72 18.66 -15.65 1.68
C ALA A 72 19.14 -14.29 1.13
N ALA A 73 20.44 -14.19 0.76
CA ALA A 73 20.99 -13.00 0.14
C ALA A 73 20.38 -12.75 -1.24
N ALA A 74 20.16 -13.79 -2.05
CA ALA A 74 19.50 -13.71 -3.36
C ALA A 74 18.05 -13.19 -3.23
N ILE A 75 17.29 -13.79 -2.33
CA ILE A 75 15.91 -13.34 -2.04
C ILE A 75 15.90 -11.87 -1.63
N LYS A 76 16.78 -11.49 -0.69
CA LYS A 76 16.88 -10.09 -0.23
C LYS A 76 17.27 -9.13 -1.35
N ALA A 77 18.21 -9.50 -2.22
CA ALA A 77 18.64 -8.68 -3.34
C ALA A 77 17.50 -8.48 -4.36
N LEU A 78 16.75 -9.54 -4.67
CA LEU A 78 15.62 -9.46 -5.59
C LEU A 78 14.46 -8.61 -5.01
N TYR A 79 14.12 -8.78 -3.72
CA TYR A 79 13.13 -7.90 -3.05
C TYR A 79 13.57 -6.44 -3.02
N ALA A 80 14.86 -6.18 -2.83
CA ALA A 80 15.39 -4.80 -2.78
C ALA A 80 15.24 -4.04 -4.12
N THR A 81 15.07 -4.75 -5.24
CA THR A 81 14.78 -4.11 -6.55
C THR A 81 13.41 -3.44 -6.57
N GLY A 82 12.47 -3.87 -5.71
CA GLY A 82 11.08 -3.42 -5.72
C GLY A 82 10.24 -3.95 -6.90
N PHE A 83 10.82 -4.76 -7.80
CA PHE A 83 10.10 -5.28 -8.98
C PHE A 83 9.17 -6.44 -8.66
N PHE A 84 9.46 -7.17 -7.59
CA PHE A 84 8.79 -8.42 -7.27
C PHE A 84 7.90 -8.27 -6.03
N LYS A 85 6.75 -8.90 -6.08
CA LYS A 85 5.82 -9.02 -4.96
C LYS A 85 6.16 -10.24 -4.11
N ASP A 86 6.56 -11.33 -4.77
CA ASP A 86 7.01 -12.54 -4.12
C ASP A 86 8.26 -13.12 -4.82
N VAL A 87 9.15 -13.70 -4.01
CA VAL A 87 10.40 -14.33 -4.44
C VAL A 87 10.57 -15.61 -3.66
N ARG A 88 10.62 -16.74 -4.36
CA ARG A 88 10.92 -18.07 -3.79
C ARG A 88 12.05 -18.71 -4.54
N ILE A 89 12.89 -19.42 -3.83
CA ILE A 89 13.99 -20.19 -4.39
C ILE A 89 13.79 -21.65 -3.99
N GLU A 90 13.74 -22.50 -4.97
CA GLU A 90 13.63 -23.94 -4.78
C GLU A 90 14.85 -24.63 -5.41
N VAL A 91 15.22 -25.78 -4.88
CA VAL A 91 16.37 -26.58 -5.36
C VAL A 91 15.84 -27.87 -5.96
N GLU A 92 16.03 -28.05 -7.26
CA GLU A 92 15.69 -29.27 -7.98
C GLU A 92 16.96 -30.01 -8.38
N GLY A 93 17.47 -30.89 -7.49
CA GLY A 93 18.77 -31.55 -7.67
C GLY A 93 19.90 -30.51 -7.67
N ASP A 94 20.57 -30.31 -8.82
CA ASP A 94 21.66 -29.36 -8.98
C ASP A 94 21.19 -28.05 -9.70
N VAL A 95 19.89 -27.88 -9.88
CA VAL A 95 19.27 -26.70 -10.54
C VAL A 95 18.64 -25.79 -9.49
N LEU A 96 18.97 -24.51 -9.56
CA LEU A 96 18.33 -23.48 -8.75
C LEU A 96 17.14 -22.90 -9.50
N VAL A 97 15.93 -23.07 -8.97
CA VAL A 97 14.71 -22.53 -9.56
C VAL A 97 14.27 -21.31 -8.78
N VAL A 98 14.25 -20.16 -9.45
CA VAL A 98 13.85 -18.87 -8.86
C VAL A 98 12.46 -18.54 -9.35
N PHE A 99 11.47 -18.65 -8.46
CA PHE A 99 10.08 -18.28 -8.71
C PHE A 99 9.85 -16.83 -8.34
N LEU A 100 9.33 -16.05 -9.27
CA LEU A 100 9.11 -14.60 -9.13
C LEU A 100 7.67 -14.25 -9.43
N GLU A 101 7.03 -13.48 -8.55
CA GLU A 101 5.78 -12.81 -8.83
C GLU A 101 6.06 -11.31 -9.03
N GLU A 102 5.93 -10.82 -10.26
CA GLU A 102 6.19 -9.42 -10.57
C GLU A 102 5.10 -8.50 -10.02
N ARG A 103 5.50 -7.33 -9.52
CA ARG A 103 4.55 -6.23 -9.24
C ARG A 103 4.04 -5.68 -10.56
N PRO A 104 2.73 -5.39 -10.70
CA PRO A 104 2.20 -4.79 -11.91
C PRO A 104 2.80 -3.40 -12.15
N ALA A 105 2.88 -2.98 -13.41
CA ALA A 105 3.24 -1.63 -13.78
C ALA A 105 2.00 -0.81 -14.12
N ILE A 106 2.03 0.49 -13.83
CA ILE A 106 0.99 1.42 -14.21
C ILE A 106 1.07 1.67 -15.71
N ALA A 107 0.02 1.31 -16.45
CA ALA A 107 -0.10 1.55 -17.89
C ALA A 107 -0.62 2.96 -18.18
N SER A 108 -1.62 3.41 -17.41
CA SER A 108 -2.21 4.75 -17.52
C SER A 108 -2.68 5.25 -16.17
N VAL A 109 -2.69 6.58 -16.03
CA VAL A 109 -3.32 7.28 -14.91
C VAL A 109 -4.34 8.23 -15.49
N GLU A 110 -5.60 8.07 -15.11
CA GLU A 110 -6.71 8.83 -15.65
C GLU A 110 -7.46 9.58 -14.55
N PHE A 111 -7.93 10.78 -14.89
CA PHE A 111 -8.80 11.59 -14.03
C PHE A 111 -10.15 11.81 -14.69
N THR A 112 -11.22 11.59 -13.94
CA THR A 112 -12.58 11.89 -14.36
C THR A 112 -13.26 12.82 -13.37
N GLY A 113 -14.13 13.71 -13.85
CA GLY A 113 -14.93 14.61 -13.02
C GLY A 113 -14.19 15.84 -12.48
N THR A 114 -12.89 16.03 -12.77
CA THR A 114 -12.11 17.20 -12.38
C THR A 114 -12.52 18.43 -13.19
N LYS A 115 -12.87 19.53 -12.53
CA LYS A 115 -13.21 20.83 -13.11
C LYS A 115 -12.33 21.94 -12.52
N GLU A 116 -12.04 21.87 -11.20
CA GLU A 116 -11.25 22.88 -10.49
C GLU A 116 -9.75 22.77 -10.79
N PHE A 117 -9.25 21.56 -11.08
CA PHE A 117 -7.85 21.32 -11.37
C PHE A 117 -7.65 20.82 -12.80
N ASP A 118 -6.59 21.32 -13.43
CA ASP A 118 -6.11 20.84 -14.72
C ASP A 118 -5.52 19.43 -14.60
N LYS A 119 -5.89 18.53 -15.52
CA LYS A 119 -5.46 17.13 -15.50
C LYS A 119 -3.95 16.96 -15.66
N ASP A 120 -3.32 17.84 -16.43
CA ASP A 120 -1.86 17.77 -16.65
C ASP A 120 -1.10 18.16 -15.38
N GLN A 121 -1.62 19.13 -14.63
CA GLN A 121 -1.05 19.50 -13.32
C GLN A 121 -1.19 18.37 -12.31
N LEU A 122 -2.37 17.74 -12.24
CA LEU A 122 -2.59 16.59 -11.37
C LEU A 122 -1.67 15.41 -11.74
N THR A 123 -1.53 15.12 -13.02
CA THR A 123 -0.64 14.05 -13.52
C THR A 123 0.82 14.31 -13.15
N LYS A 124 1.28 15.57 -13.26
CA LYS A 124 2.64 15.95 -12.85
C LYS A 124 2.85 15.78 -11.34
N ALA A 125 1.91 16.24 -10.53
CA ALA A 125 1.98 16.10 -9.08
C ALA A 125 2.00 14.62 -8.65
N LEU A 126 1.22 13.76 -9.30
CA LEU A 126 1.25 12.32 -9.03
C LEU A 126 2.57 11.66 -9.40
N LYS A 127 3.19 12.08 -10.50
CA LYS A 127 4.53 11.58 -10.90
C LYS A 127 5.59 11.90 -9.86
N GLU A 128 5.52 13.04 -9.20
CA GLU A 128 6.43 13.44 -8.10
C GLU A 128 6.28 12.54 -6.88
N ILE A 129 5.06 12.06 -6.60
CA ILE A 129 4.77 11.11 -5.52
C ILE A 129 5.19 9.67 -5.88
N GLY A 130 5.49 9.42 -7.17
CA GLY A 130 5.85 8.10 -7.68
C GLY A 130 4.71 7.34 -8.36
N VAL A 131 3.53 7.96 -8.53
CA VAL A 131 2.38 7.39 -9.25
C VAL A 131 2.37 7.95 -10.67
N GLY A 132 2.63 7.10 -11.66
CA GLY A 132 2.68 7.53 -13.06
C GLY A 132 2.89 6.36 -14.01
N GLU A 133 2.74 6.61 -15.29
CA GLU A 133 2.96 5.61 -16.34
C GLU A 133 4.34 5.00 -16.26
N SER A 134 4.44 3.71 -16.55
CA SER A 134 5.67 2.90 -16.51
C SER A 134 6.27 2.73 -15.10
N ARG A 135 5.66 3.28 -14.06
CA ARG A 135 6.06 3.05 -12.67
C ARG A 135 5.46 1.75 -12.16
N ILE A 136 6.11 1.15 -11.18
CA ILE A 136 5.58 -0.02 -10.48
C ILE A 136 4.38 0.44 -9.65
N TYR A 137 3.28 -0.30 -9.76
CA TYR A 137 2.10 -0.05 -8.94
C TYR A 137 2.38 -0.40 -7.48
N ASP A 138 2.21 0.57 -6.62
CA ASP A 138 2.23 0.41 -5.18
C ASP A 138 0.93 0.99 -4.60
N LYS A 139 0.15 0.12 -3.95
CA LYS A 139 -1.13 0.52 -3.36
C LYS A 139 -0.96 1.65 -2.35
N ALA A 140 0.09 1.61 -1.52
CA ALA A 140 0.32 2.63 -0.49
C ALA A 140 0.61 4.01 -1.10
N LEU A 141 1.32 4.06 -2.25
CA LEU A 141 1.56 5.31 -2.98
C LEU A 141 0.27 5.84 -3.60
N VAL A 142 -0.57 4.97 -4.16
CA VAL A 142 -1.86 5.34 -4.74
C VAL A 142 -2.82 5.85 -3.66
N ASP A 143 -2.92 5.16 -2.52
CA ASP A 143 -3.74 5.60 -1.39
C ASP A 143 -3.25 6.97 -0.85
N ARG A 144 -1.93 7.20 -0.78
CA ARG A 144 -1.35 8.50 -0.41
C ARG A 144 -1.71 9.58 -1.42
N ALA A 145 -1.65 9.27 -2.71
CA ALA A 145 -2.02 10.19 -3.79
C ALA A 145 -3.48 10.61 -3.68
N GLU A 146 -4.40 9.67 -3.41
CA GLU A 146 -5.81 9.96 -3.17
C GLU A 146 -6.02 10.91 -1.99
N GLN A 147 -5.33 10.67 -0.86
CA GLN A 147 -5.41 11.53 0.31
C GLN A 147 -4.83 12.93 0.04
N GLU A 148 -3.76 13.03 -0.74
CA GLU A 148 -3.20 14.31 -1.14
C GLU A 148 -4.14 15.09 -2.04
N LEU A 149 -4.73 14.43 -3.04
CA LEU A 149 -5.76 15.03 -3.89
C LEU A 149 -6.92 15.55 -3.04
N LYS A 150 -7.42 14.76 -2.10
CA LYS A 150 -8.48 15.17 -1.19
C LYS A 150 -8.11 16.43 -0.39
N ARG A 151 -6.87 16.50 0.12
CA ARG A 151 -6.37 17.69 0.82
C ARG A 151 -6.34 18.93 -0.09
N GLN A 152 -5.95 18.75 -1.36
CA GLN A 152 -5.94 19.85 -2.34
C GLN A 152 -7.36 20.41 -2.59
N TYR A 153 -8.36 19.53 -2.73
CA TYR A 153 -9.76 19.94 -2.86
C TYR A 153 -10.28 20.66 -1.60
N LEU A 154 -9.97 20.13 -0.42
CA LEU A 154 -10.32 20.77 0.86
C LEU A 154 -9.70 22.17 0.98
N SER A 155 -8.45 22.37 0.55
CA SER A 155 -7.77 23.68 0.58
C SER A 155 -8.43 24.71 -0.34
N ARG A 156 -9.21 24.25 -1.33
CA ARG A 156 -10.01 25.09 -2.24
C ARG A 156 -11.45 25.31 -1.75
N GLY A 157 -11.78 24.84 -0.55
CA GLY A 157 -13.13 24.97 0.02
C GLY A 157 -14.15 23.95 -0.50
N LEU A 158 -13.70 22.93 -1.22
CA LEU A 158 -14.54 21.84 -1.75
C LEU A 158 -14.61 20.70 -0.72
N TYR A 159 -15.28 20.93 0.40
CA TYR A 159 -15.33 19.99 1.54
C TYR A 159 -16.17 18.74 1.26
N SER A 160 -17.06 18.79 0.30
CA SER A 160 -17.88 17.66 -0.15
C SER A 160 -17.20 16.83 -1.23
N ALA A 161 -15.99 17.18 -1.65
CA ALA A 161 -15.27 16.44 -2.67
C ALA A 161 -15.04 14.98 -2.26
N GLN A 162 -15.45 14.06 -3.11
CA GLN A 162 -15.21 12.63 -2.97
C GLN A 162 -14.29 12.16 -4.10
N ILE A 163 -13.32 11.35 -3.75
CA ILE A 163 -12.37 10.78 -4.69
C ILE A 163 -12.44 9.27 -4.54
N THR A 164 -12.71 8.60 -5.63
CA THR A 164 -12.75 7.14 -5.68
C THR A 164 -11.67 6.66 -6.64
N THR A 165 -10.75 5.85 -6.13
CA THR A 165 -9.69 5.27 -6.93
C THR A 165 -10.05 3.87 -7.37
N THR A 166 -10.02 3.63 -8.68
CA THR A 166 -10.25 2.32 -9.29
C THR A 166 -8.97 1.84 -9.96
N VAL A 167 -8.59 0.59 -9.67
CA VAL A 167 -7.43 -0.07 -10.29
C VAL A 167 -7.93 -1.21 -11.14
N THR A 168 -7.74 -1.09 -12.45
CA THR A 168 -8.19 -2.08 -13.44
C THR A 168 -6.99 -2.89 -13.93
N PRO A 169 -6.97 -4.22 -13.71
CA PRO A 169 -5.93 -5.09 -14.27
C PRO A 169 -5.98 -5.10 -15.80
N LEU A 170 -4.81 -5.07 -16.41
CA LEU A 170 -4.62 -5.15 -17.87
C LEU A 170 -3.66 -6.30 -18.21
N GLU A 171 -3.59 -6.64 -19.49
CA GLU A 171 -2.65 -7.64 -19.98
C GLU A 171 -1.19 -7.30 -19.68
N ARG A 172 -0.33 -8.31 -19.67
CA ARG A 172 1.13 -8.23 -19.42
C ARG A 172 1.48 -7.60 -18.06
N ASN A 173 0.78 -8.04 -17.03
CA ASN A 173 0.99 -7.58 -15.64
C ASN A 173 1.05 -6.05 -15.51
N ARG A 174 0.05 -5.36 -16.09
CA ARG A 174 -0.13 -3.92 -16.01
C ARG A 174 -1.46 -3.57 -15.35
N VAL A 175 -1.58 -2.34 -14.88
CA VAL A 175 -2.82 -1.79 -14.32
C VAL A 175 -3.09 -0.39 -14.87
N ALA A 176 -4.37 -0.07 -15.07
CA ALA A 176 -4.83 1.30 -15.23
C ALA A 176 -5.33 1.82 -13.88
N VAL A 177 -4.94 3.04 -13.51
CA VAL A 177 -5.38 3.70 -12.28
C VAL A 177 -6.27 4.88 -12.67
N THR A 178 -7.53 4.85 -12.24
CA THR A 178 -8.50 5.92 -12.51
C THR A 178 -8.91 6.58 -11.21
N PHE A 179 -8.72 7.90 -11.13
CA PHE A 179 -9.20 8.75 -10.04
C PHE A 179 -10.51 9.41 -10.48
N ALA A 180 -11.64 8.91 -9.98
CA ALA A 180 -12.96 9.52 -10.21
C ALA A 180 -13.21 10.54 -9.11
N VAL A 181 -13.39 11.80 -9.49
CA VAL A 181 -13.59 12.93 -8.58
C VAL A 181 -15.02 13.46 -8.72
N GLU A 182 -15.71 13.52 -7.60
CA GLU A 182 -16.98 14.23 -7.45
C GLU A 182 -16.71 15.47 -6.59
N GLU A 183 -16.51 16.62 -7.23
CA GLU A 183 -16.04 17.84 -6.55
C GLU A 183 -17.06 18.41 -5.57
N GLY A 184 -18.36 18.25 -5.89
CA GLY A 184 -19.44 18.88 -5.13
C GLY A 184 -19.41 20.42 -5.23
N ASP A 185 -20.02 21.09 -4.25
CA ASP A 185 -20.13 22.54 -4.20
C ASP A 185 -19.10 23.15 -3.24
N VAL A 186 -18.65 24.36 -3.57
CA VAL A 186 -17.78 25.15 -2.71
C VAL A 186 -18.57 25.58 -1.45
N ALA A 187 -18.01 25.33 -0.27
CA ALA A 187 -18.62 25.75 0.97
C ALA A 187 -18.66 27.27 1.08
N ARG A 188 -19.84 27.82 1.34
CA ARG A 188 -20.07 29.26 1.49
C ARG A 188 -20.50 29.60 2.91
N ILE A 189 -20.05 30.75 3.37
CA ILE A 189 -20.42 31.29 4.69
C ILE A 189 -21.86 31.77 4.61
N LYS A 190 -22.78 31.06 5.24
CA LYS A 190 -24.20 31.44 5.28
C LYS A 190 -24.47 32.57 6.26
N ASN A 191 -23.92 32.51 7.47
CA ASN A 191 -24.10 33.48 8.52
C ASN A 191 -22.78 33.68 9.29
N ILE A 192 -22.54 34.89 9.75
CA ILE A 192 -21.46 35.25 10.68
C ILE A 192 -22.14 35.80 11.93
N ASN A 193 -21.99 35.15 13.07
CA ASN A 193 -22.54 35.59 14.35
C ASN A 193 -21.38 35.87 15.30
N ILE A 194 -21.38 37.05 15.89
CA ILE A 194 -20.37 37.48 16.87
C ILE A 194 -21.02 37.50 18.25
N ILE A 195 -20.51 36.69 19.17
CA ILE A 195 -21.07 36.52 20.52
C ILE A 195 -20.11 37.13 21.54
N GLY A 196 -20.66 37.86 22.52
CA GLY A 196 -19.89 38.42 23.63
C GLY A 196 -19.29 39.82 23.36
N ASN A 197 -19.58 40.42 22.24
CA ASN A 197 -19.18 41.79 21.92
C ASN A 197 -19.90 42.82 22.85
N LYS A 198 -19.12 43.62 23.59
CA LYS A 198 -19.64 44.66 24.49
C LYS A 198 -19.20 46.07 24.06
N ALA A 199 -17.98 46.19 23.50
CA ALA A 199 -17.39 47.50 23.16
C ALA A 199 -17.74 47.96 21.74
N PHE A 200 -17.96 47.03 20.81
CA PHE A 200 -18.26 47.35 19.41
C PHE A 200 -19.53 46.59 18.98
N SER A 201 -20.28 47.18 18.07
CA SER A 201 -21.45 46.52 17.49
C SER A 201 -21.04 45.36 16.58
N GLU A 202 -21.88 44.33 16.45
CA GLU A 202 -21.66 43.19 15.54
C GLU A 202 -21.42 43.69 14.10
N LYS A 203 -22.16 44.71 13.68
CA LYS A 203 -22.05 45.32 12.33
C LYS A 203 -20.67 45.95 12.08
N GLU A 204 -20.12 46.64 13.07
CA GLU A 204 -18.77 47.21 13.00
C GLU A 204 -17.71 46.12 12.92
N LEU A 205 -17.83 45.11 13.76
CA LEU A 205 -16.89 43.97 13.75
C LEU A 205 -16.92 43.20 12.43
N ILE A 206 -18.13 42.93 11.89
CA ILE A 206 -18.27 42.25 10.58
C ILE A 206 -17.67 43.10 9.45
N SER A 207 -17.75 44.46 9.55
CA SER A 207 -17.18 45.33 8.51
C SER A 207 -15.65 45.23 8.40
N ILE A 208 -14.97 44.85 9.47
CA ILE A 208 -13.50 44.72 9.55
C ILE A 208 -13.06 43.35 9.05
N LEU A 209 -13.94 42.32 9.08
CA LEU A 209 -13.62 41.00 8.63
C LEU A 209 -13.45 40.97 7.10
N SER A 210 -12.47 40.21 6.63
CA SER A 210 -12.31 39.91 5.20
C SER A 210 -13.35 38.91 4.69
N LEU A 211 -13.94 38.11 5.60
CA LEU A 211 -15.01 37.17 5.30
C LEU A 211 -16.36 37.86 5.24
N ARG A 212 -17.18 37.46 4.27
CA ARG A 212 -18.52 38.02 4.07
C ARG A 212 -19.56 36.96 3.78
N THR A 213 -20.80 37.22 4.09
CA THR A 213 -21.93 36.42 3.64
C THR A 213 -22.18 36.63 2.15
N PRO A 214 -22.84 35.71 1.43
CA PRO A 214 -23.15 35.86 0.02
C PRO A 214 -23.89 37.17 -0.27
N GLY A 215 -23.40 37.90 -1.24
CA GLY A 215 -23.97 39.18 -1.67
C GLY A 215 -23.74 39.41 -3.16
N TRP A 216 -24.28 40.51 -3.69
CA TRP A 216 -24.26 40.82 -5.13
C TRP A 216 -22.86 40.82 -5.75
N PHE A 217 -21.80 41.19 -5.00
CA PHE A 217 -20.41 41.24 -5.49
C PHE A 217 -19.50 40.07 -5.01
N THR A 218 -19.99 39.18 -4.16
CA THR A 218 -19.16 38.10 -3.62
C THR A 218 -18.78 37.04 -4.65
N TRP A 219 -19.57 36.89 -5.73
CA TRP A 219 -19.24 35.99 -6.85
C TRP A 219 -17.89 36.34 -7.52
N TYR A 220 -17.47 37.61 -7.47
CA TYR A 220 -16.19 38.06 -8.02
C TYR A 220 -15.05 37.97 -6.98
N SER A 221 -15.30 38.32 -5.73
CA SER A 221 -14.28 38.42 -4.68
C SER A 221 -13.97 37.11 -3.97
N LYS A 222 -14.83 36.08 -4.13
CA LYS A 222 -14.74 34.78 -3.39
C LYS A 222 -14.70 34.96 -1.85
N ALA A 223 -15.08 36.15 -1.32
CA ALA A 223 -15.02 36.49 0.10
C ALA A 223 -16.07 35.73 0.94
N ASP A 224 -17.02 35.07 0.31
CA ASP A 224 -18.06 34.25 0.92
C ASP A 224 -17.65 32.75 1.01
N GLN A 225 -16.45 32.38 0.51
CA GLN A 225 -15.98 31.02 0.58
C GLN A 225 -15.39 30.71 1.97
N TYR A 226 -15.79 29.58 2.53
CA TYR A 226 -15.22 29.10 3.78
C TYR A 226 -13.93 28.31 3.49
N LEU A 227 -12.79 28.81 3.98
CA LEU A 227 -11.50 28.14 3.90
C LEU A 227 -11.04 27.83 5.32
N SER A 228 -10.86 26.55 5.66
CA SER A 228 -10.50 26.14 7.03
C SER A 228 -9.10 26.55 7.49
N LEU A 229 -8.27 27.09 6.58
CA LEU A 229 -6.91 27.55 6.86
C LEU A 229 -6.81 28.94 7.49
N ILE A 230 -7.93 29.59 7.79
CA ILE A 230 -7.97 30.94 8.38
C ILE A 230 -7.77 30.91 9.90
N HIS A 231 -7.37 29.81 10.46
CA HIS A 231 -7.18 29.66 11.91
C HIS A 231 -5.76 29.89 12.40
N ILE A 232 -5.01 30.72 11.75
CA ILE A 232 -3.67 31.06 12.24
C ILE A 232 -3.60 32.50 12.62
#